data_045b4b9521d6e06f46a7c09c39524092
#
_entry.id   045b4b9521d6e06f46a7c09c39524092
#
_cell.length_a   1.000
_cell.length_b   1.000
_cell.length_c   1.000
_cell.angle_alpha   90.00
_cell.angle_beta   90.00
_cell.angle_gamma   90.00
#
_symmetry.space_group_name_H-M   'P 1'
#
loop_
_entity.id
_entity.type
_entity.pdbx_description
1 polymer ?
#
loop_
_entity_poly.entity_id
_entity_poly.type
_entity_poly.pdbx_seq_one_letter_code
_entity_poly.pdbx_strand_id
1 'polypeptide(L)'
;SDQFVTLLNPKSTSNGYYIESGWASNNKNIDIPNNKTIWKIEGNSKLTPNDDVTLIWKNNQGLTFEKIIKIDNQYLFTIEQKIKNSSDKIYSFYPYAQIIRTKIPEIIDFFILHEGPLGVLDDQLIEKDYKDILDKKYSKNANNGFLGITDKYWLTSIIPQKNKKFRADFEYNKKFKVNYIETDSYDSKPNAQISNIVNVVVAAKEVNVIDGYNESLGLKKFDLVIDWGW
;
A
#
# COMPACT_ATOMS: atom_id res chain seq x y z
N SER A 1 4.56 -1.72 32.02
CA SER A 1 3.63 -0.69 31.55
C SER A 1 3.55 -0.81 30.05
N ASP A 2 2.36 -1.09 29.54
CA ASP A 2 2.09 -1.15 28.11
C ASP A 2 2.37 0.21 27.48
N GLN A 3 3.45 0.31 26.72
CA GLN A 3 3.77 1.52 25.97
C GLN A 3 3.10 1.41 24.60
N PHE A 4 2.21 2.36 24.30
CA PHE A 4 1.67 2.49 22.94
C PHE A 4 2.76 2.94 21.98
N VAL A 5 2.90 2.23 20.88
CA VAL A 5 3.82 2.59 19.79
C VAL A 5 3.02 3.16 18.62
N THR A 6 3.40 4.35 18.17
CA THR A 6 2.81 4.95 16.97
C THR A 6 3.64 4.54 15.76
N LEU A 7 3.10 3.63 14.93
CA LEU A 7 3.79 3.14 13.73
C LEU A 7 3.63 4.07 12.54
N LEU A 8 2.44 4.61 12.32
CA LEU A 8 2.11 5.51 11.22
C LEU A 8 1.78 6.90 11.75
N ASN A 9 2.20 7.92 11.04
CA ASN A 9 1.95 9.32 11.37
C ASN A 9 1.15 10.00 10.25
N PRO A 10 0.16 10.84 10.60
CA PRO A 10 -0.66 11.54 9.62
C PRO A 10 0.18 12.36 8.63
N LYS A 11 -0.33 12.47 7.40
CA LYS A 11 0.27 13.25 6.30
C LYS A 11 0.54 14.72 6.67
N SER A 12 -0.26 15.29 7.57
CA SER A 12 -0.18 16.68 8.02
C SER A 12 0.96 16.95 9.00
N THR A 13 1.59 15.90 9.53
CA THR A 13 2.69 16.05 10.51
C THR A 13 4.05 16.19 9.83
N SER A 14 5.03 16.80 10.53
CA SER A 14 6.40 16.99 10.03
C SER A 14 7.15 15.69 9.81
N ASN A 15 6.72 14.60 10.46
CA ASN A 15 7.26 13.24 10.36
C ASN A 15 6.23 12.27 9.75
N GLY A 16 5.39 12.74 8.84
CA GLY A 16 4.37 11.94 8.19
C GLY A 16 4.91 10.61 7.68
N TYR A 17 4.24 9.50 8.07
CA TYR A 17 4.51 8.14 7.62
C TYR A 17 3.18 7.43 7.46
N TYR A 18 2.73 7.28 6.22
CA TYR A 18 1.35 6.90 5.91
C TYR A 18 1.26 6.13 4.60
N ILE A 19 0.11 5.52 4.39
CA ILE A 19 -0.20 4.71 3.21
C ILE A 19 -1.34 5.37 2.46
N GLU A 20 -1.23 5.40 1.14
CA GLU A 20 -2.29 5.79 0.23
C GLU A 20 -2.55 4.69 -0.78
N SER A 21 -3.79 4.44 -1.13
CA SER A 21 -4.20 3.56 -2.23
C SER A 21 -5.28 4.23 -3.05
N GLY A 22 -5.40 3.83 -4.32
CA GLY A 22 -6.38 4.46 -5.19
C GLY A 22 -6.35 3.91 -6.61
N TRP A 23 -6.98 4.66 -7.47
CA TRP A 23 -7.05 4.42 -8.90
C TRP A 23 -6.40 5.56 -9.65
N ALA A 24 -5.55 5.25 -10.60
CA ALA A 24 -5.04 6.20 -11.58
C ALA A 24 -5.79 6.03 -12.90
N SER A 25 -5.77 7.05 -13.75
CA SER A 25 -6.29 6.97 -15.12
C SER A 25 -5.39 7.77 -16.06
N ASN A 26 -5.21 7.28 -17.28
CA ASN A 26 -4.53 8.00 -18.35
C ASN A 26 -5.42 9.12 -18.96
N ASN A 27 -6.73 9.06 -18.72
CA ASN A 27 -7.65 10.11 -19.16
C ASN A 27 -7.72 11.22 -18.11
N LYS A 28 -7.08 12.35 -18.40
CA LYS A 28 -7.03 13.51 -17.50
C LYS A 28 -8.37 14.23 -17.30
N ASN A 29 -9.38 13.88 -18.10
CA ASN A 29 -10.71 14.48 -18.00
C ASN A 29 -11.64 13.72 -17.05
N ILE A 30 -11.17 12.67 -16.39
CA ILE A 30 -11.94 11.93 -15.40
C ILE A 30 -11.60 12.46 -14.00
N ASP A 31 -12.62 12.87 -13.27
CA ASP A 31 -12.47 13.17 -11.86
C ASP A 31 -12.34 11.88 -11.07
N ILE A 32 -11.15 11.68 -10.48
CA ILE A 32 -10.84 10.58 -9.57
C ILE A 32 -10.52 11.10 -8.17
N PRO A 33 -10.71 10.29 -7.12
CA PRO A 33 -10.37 10.70 -5.77
C PRO A 33 -8.91 11.12 -5.66
N ASN A 34 -8.67 12.22 -4.95
CA ASN A 34 -7.35 12.80 -4.73
C ASN A 34 -7.20 13.28 -3.27
N ASN A 35 -6.09 13.95 -2.96
CA ASN A 35 -5.78 14.43 -1.61
C ASN A 35 -6.74 15.50 -1.03
N LYS A 36 -7.66 16.01 -1.83
CA LYS A 36 -8.72 16.97 -1.41
C LYS A 36 -10.08 16.30 -1.35
N THR A 37 -10.19 15.03 -1.71
CA THR A 37 -11.46 14.30 -1.73
C THR A 37 -11.99 14.12 -0.30
N ILE A 38 -13.21 14.55 -0.08
CA ILE A 38 -13.92 14.30 1.17
C ILE A 38 -14.77 13.06 0.97
N TRP A 39 -14.37 11.98 1.62
CA TRP A 39 -15.06 10.72 1.62
C TRP A 39 -16.23 10.73 2.60
N LYS A 40 -17.34 10.13 2.20
CA LYS A 40 -18.47 9.86 3.09
C LYS A 40 -18.32 8.46 3.67
N ILE A 41 -18.50 8.34 4.98
CA ILE A 41 -18.57 7.03 5.65
C ILE A 41 -19.98 6.47 5.44
N GLU A 42 -20.07 5.21 5.05
CA GLU A 42 -21.30 4.44 4.98
C GLU A 42 -21.21 3.24 5.94
N GLY A 43 -22.21 3.09 6.81
CA GLY A 43 -22.22 2.05 7.84
C GLY A 43 -21.36 2.39 9.06
N ASN A 44 -20.51 1.46 9.46
CA ASN A 44 -19.66 1.62 10.65
C ASN A 44 -18.62 2.72 10.46
N SER A 45 -18.41 3.52 11.51
CA SER A 45 -17.39 4.58 11.54
C SER A 45 -16.13 4.18 12.31
N LYS A 46 -16.12 3.01 12.91
CA LYS A 46 -15.00 2.47 13.68
C LYS A 46 -14.53 1.15 13.07
N LEU A 47 -13.24 1.08 12.77
CA LEU A 47 -12.59 -0.13 12.27
C LEU A 47 -12.18 -1.01 13.46
N THR A 48 -12.63 -2.27 13.44
CA THR A 48 -12.21 -3.31 14.39
C THR A 48 -12.03 -4.63 13.63
N PRO A 49 -11.45 -5.67 14.21
CA PRO A 49 -11.38 -6.98 13.55
C PRO A 49 -12.75 -7.59 13.17
N ASN A 50 -13.85 -7.11 13.77
CA ASN A 50 -15.21 -7.57 13.50
C ASN A 50 -16.04 -6.58 12.68
N ASP A 51 -15.57 -5.34 12.51
CA ASP A 51 -16.29 -4.26 11.86
C ASP A 51 -15.42 -3.61 10.78
N ASP A 52 -15.87 -3.62 9.56
CA ASP A 52 -15.25 -2.89 8.46
C ASP A 52 -15.73 -1.44 8.39
N VAL A 53 -14.97 -0.62 7.69
CA VAL A 53 -15.33 0.77 7.39
C VAL A 53 -15.44 0.94 5.89
N THR A 54 -16.59 1.44 5.44
CA THR A 54 -16.83 1.75 4.03
C THR A 54 -16.79 3.26 3.78
N LEU A 55 -15.98 3.67 2.82
CA LEU A 55 -15.83 5.03 2.36
C LEU A 55 -16.36 5.16 0.93
N ILE A 56 -17.22 6.14 0.67
CA ILE A 56 -17.81 6.37 -0.65
C ILE A 56 -17.58 7.81 -1.10
N TRP A 57 -17.24 7.93 -2.39
CA TRP A 57 -17.22 9.22 -3.08
C TRP A 57 -17.78 9.07 -4.49
N LYS A 58 -18.57 10.06 -4.94
CA LYS A 58 -19.16 10.09 -6.28
C LYS A 58 -18.68 11.34 -7.02
N ASN A 59 -18.32 11.15 -8.27
CA ASN A 59 -18.06 12.27 -9.16
C ASN A 59 -19.31 12.67 -9.98
N ASN A 60 -19.20 13.77 -10.74
CA ASN A 60 -20.29 14.25 -11.60
C ASN A 60 -20.36 13.51 -12.95
N GLN A 61 -19.57 12.46 -13.17
CA GLN A 61 -19.45 11.70 -14.42
C GLN A 61 -20.11 10.33 -14.34
N GLY A 62 -20.89 10.08 -13.28
CA GLY A 62 -21.59 8.82 -13.08
C GLY A 62 -20.73 7.71 -12.47
N LEU A 63 -19.58 8.06 -11.91
CA LEU A 63 -18.71 7.08 -11.23
C LEU A 63 -18.86 7.19 -9.72
N THR A 64 -19.00 6.04 -9.07
CA THR A 64 -18.96 5.90 -7.62
C THR A 64 -17.72 5.11 -7.23
N PHE A 65 -16.87 5.72 -6.42
CA PHE A 65 -15.67 5.11 -5.86
C PHE A 65 -15.98 4.67 -4.43
N GLU A 66 -15.60 3.44 -4.10
CA GLU A 66 -15.83 2.86 -2.79
C GLU A 66 -14.52 2.24 -2.29
N LYS A 67 -14.28 2.36 -0.99
CA LYS A 67 -13.21 1.64 -0.28
C LYS A 67 -13.80 0.95 0.93
N ILE A 68 -13.64 -0.36 0.99
CA ILE A 68 -13.99 -1.17 2.15
C ILE A 68 -12.69 -1.55 2.84
N ILE A 69 -12.52 -1.10 4.07
CA ILE A 69 -11.30 -1.31 4.86
C ILE A 69 -11.61 -2.29 5.97
N LYS A 70 -10.85 -3.38 6.02
CA LYS A 70 -10.90 -4.41 7.05
C LYS A 70 -9.56 -4.49 7.75
N ILE A 71 -9.54 -4.95 8.99
CA ILE A 71 -8.32 -5.23 9.76
C ILE A 71 -8.49 -6.58 10.45
N ASP A 72 -7.42 -7.35 10.56
CA ASP A 72 -7.38 -8.54 11.41
C ASP A 72 -6.78 -8.23 12.80
N ASN A 73 -6.63 -9.26 13.64
CA ASN A 73 -6.08 -9.13 14.99
C ASN A 73 -4.56 -8.89 15.04
N GLN A 74 -3.86 -9.01 13.90
CA GLN A 74 -2.40 -8.88 13.79
C GLN A 74 -1.96 -7.73 12.87
N TYR A 75 -2.92 -6.78 12.61
CA TYR A 75 -2.67 -5.56 11.82
C TYR A 75 -2.41 -5.80 10.32
N LEU A 76 -3.01 -6.84 9.73
CA LEU A 76 -3.23 -6.93 8.29
C LEU A 76 -4.49 -6.13 7.94
N PHE A 77 -4.32 -5.11 7.13
CA PHE A 77 -5.42 -4.37 6.52
C PHE A 77 -5.70 -4.93 5.12
N THR A 78 -6.96 -5.20 4.85
CA THR A 78 -7.44 -5.52 3.50
C THR A 78 -8.28 -4.36 3.01
N ILE A 79 -7.86 -3.72 1.93
CA ILE A 79 -8.53 -2.57 1.33
C ILE A 79 -9.10 -3.02 -0.02
N GLU A 80 -10.40 -3.26 -0.07
CA GLU A 80 -11.10 -3.49 -1.32
C GLU A 80 -11.51 -2.14 -1.92
N GLN A 81 -11.04 -1.86 -3.13
CA GLN A 81 -11.36 -0.64 -3.88
C GLN A 81 -12.30 -1.00 -5.02
N LYS A 82 -13.43 -0.29 -5.13
CA LYS A 82 -14.43 -0.51 -6.18
C LYS A 82 -14.71 0.76 -6.95
N ILE A 83 -15.05 0.60 -8.22
CA ILE A 83 -15.62 1.66 -9.05
C ILE A 83 -16.89 1.09 -9.68
N LYS A 84 -18.03 1.73 -9.37
CA LYS A 84 -19.30 1.48 -10.05
C LYS A 84 -19.51 2.56 -11.10
N ASN A 85 -19.71 2.14 -12.35
CA ASN A 85 -19.96 3.03 -13.47
C ASN A 85 -21.46 3.04 -13.81
N SER A 86 -22.13 4.14 -13.56
CA SER A 86 -23.55 4.38 -13.90
C SER A 86 -23.69 5.26 -15.15
N SER A 87 -22.60 5.54 -15.86
CA SER A 87 -22.60 6.31 -17.11
C SER A 87 -22.74 5.39 -18.31
N ASP A 88 -22.83 5.99 -19.50
CA ASP A 88 -22.84 5.33 -20.81
C ASP A 88 -21.44 5.14 -21.42
N LYS A 89 -20.36 5.54 -20.71
CA LYS A 89 -18.99 5.54 -21.21
C LYS A 89 -18.16 4.43 -20.59
N ILE A 90 -17.12 4.01 -21.29
CA ILE A 90 -16.09 3.11 -20.76
C ILE A 90 -14.93 3.97 -20.23
N TYR A 91 -14.44 3.61 -19.04
CA TYR A 91 -13.29 4.26 -18.42
C TYR A 91 -12.26 3.22 -18.01
N SER A 92 -10.98 3.50 -18.25
CA SER A 92 -9.87 2.61 -17.88
C SER A 92 -9.11 3.15 -16.69
N PHE A 93 -8.88 2.28 -15.71
CA PHE A 93 -8.25 2.61 -14.43
C PHE A 93 -7.11 1.65 -14.12
N TYR A 94 -6.15 2.13 -13.35
CA TYR A 94 -4.97 1.41 -12.88
C TYR A 94 -4.89 1.50 -11.36
N PRO A 95 -5.05 0.39 -10.62
CA PRO A 95 -4.92 0.43 -9.17
C PRO A 95 -3.48 0.70 -8.75
N TYR A 96 -3.33 1.44 -7.66
CA TYR A 96 -2.02 1.70 -7.06
C TYR A 96 -2.10 1.71 -5.53
N ALA A 97 -0.95 1.47 -4.90
CA ALA A 97 -0.73 1.81 -3.51
C ALA A 97 0.68 2.34 -3.29
N GLN A 98 0.84 3.15 -2.25
CA GLN A 98 2.12 3.75 -1.89
C GLN A 98 2.27 3.94 -0.39
N ILE A 99 3.49 3.68 0.09
CA ILE A 99 3.96 4.05 1.42
C ILE A 99 4.75 5.33 1.26
N ILE A 100 4.44 6.34 2.08
CA ILE A 100 5.09 7.65 2.02
C ILE A 100 5.70 7.96 3.38
N ARG A 101 6.99 8.30 3.39
CA ARG A 101 7.72 8.70 4.58
C ARG A 101 8.40 10.05 4.36
N THR A 102 8.13 10.99 5.25
CA THR A 102 8.61 12.37 5.09
C THR A 102 10.07 12.53 5.51
N LYS A 103 10.50 11.81 6.55
CA LYS A 103 11.85 11.88 7.10
C LYS A 103 12.48 10.50 7.21
N ILE A 104 13.80 10.44 7.04
CA ILE A 104 14.59 9.26 7.42
C ILE A 104 14.52 9.14 8.95
N PRO A 105 14.24 7.96 9.51
CA PRO A 105 14.33 7.73 10.94
C PRO A 105 15.80 7.91 11.42
N GLU A 106 15.98 8.10 12.71
CA GLU A 106 17.31 7.96 13.29
C GLU A 106 17.72 6.48 13.19
N ILE A 107 18.64 6.20 12.27
CA ILE A 107 19.20 4.87 12.09
C ILE A 107 20.28 4.70 13.18
N ILE A 108 20.11 3.71 14.01
CA ILE A 108 21.13 3.35 14.99
C ILE A 108 22.17 2.48 14.28
N ASP A 109 23.22 3.09 13.75
CA ASP A 109 24.30 2.47 12.94
C ASP A 109 25.06 1.31 13.60
N PHE A 110 24.59 0.78 14.74
CA PHE A 110 25.30 -0.25 15.50
C PHE A 110 24.92 -1.68 15.10
N PHE A 111 23.97 -1.87 14.17
CA PHE A 111 23.49 -3.20 13.76
C PHE A 111 23.52 -3.35 12.24
N ILE A 112 23.94 -4.55 11.79
CA ILE A 112 24.05 -4.94 10.38
C ILE A 112 22.65 -5.17 9.72
N LEU A 113 21.56 -4.79 10.39
CA LEU A 113 20.21 -5.03 9.91
C LEU A 113 19.79 -3.93 8.93
N HIS A 114 19.19 -4.33 7.80
CA HIS A 114 18.68 -3.36 6.84
C HIS A 114 17.51 -2.56 7.41
N GLU A 115 17.61 -1.24 7.36
CA GLU A 115 16.55 -0.29 7.64
C GLU A 115 16.31 0.60 6.43
N GLY A 116 15.14 0.50 5.80
CA GLY A 116 14.83 1.26 4.61
C GLY A 116 13.80 0.60 3.67
N PRO A 117 13.69 1.10 2.46
CA PRO A 117 12.89 0.50 1.41
C PRO A 117 13.35 -0.90 1.05
N LEU A 118 12.39 -1.82 1.02
CA LEU A 118 12.64 -3.20 0.59
C LEU A 118 11.46 -3.74 -0.23
N GLY A 119 11.67 -4.88 -0.87
CA GLY A 119 10.60 -5.66 -1.50
C GLY A 119 11.12 -7.02 -1.97
N VAL A 120 10.21 -7.93 -2.16
CA VAL A 120 10.46 -9.16 -2.91
C VAL A 120 9.65 -9.08 -4.20
N LEU A 121 10.34 -9.09 -5.33
CA LEU A 121 9.77 -8.92 -6.66
C LEU A 121 10.15 -10.11 -7.54
N ASP A 122 9.18 -10.94 -7.91
CA ASP A 122 9.40 -12.18 -8.66
C ASP A 122 10.47 -13.05 -7.99
N ASP A 123 10.28 -13.33 -6.70
CA ASP A 123 11.17 -14.13 -5.84
C ASP A 123 12.58 -13.54 -5.60
N GLN A 124 12.83 -12.29 -5.99
CA GLN A 124 14.10 -11.59 -5.76
C GLN A 124 13.95 -10.53 -4.66
N LEU A 125 14.74 -10.66 -3.58
CA LEU A 125 14.86 -9.62 -2.55
C LEU A 125 15.55 -8.39 -3.12
N ILE A 126 14.97 -7.23 -2.88
CA ILE A 126 15.50 -5.92 -3.22
C ILE A 126 15.53 -5.10 -1.94
N GLU A 127 16.70 -4.63 -1.58
CA GLU A 127 16.93 -3.72 -0.47
C GLU A 127 17.59 -2.45 -1.01
N LYS A 128 17.18 -1.30 -0.53
CA LYS A 128 17.71 0.01 -0.92
C LYS A 128 17.87 0.89 0.28
N ASP A 129 19.06 1.43 0.45
CA ASP A 129 19.26 2.48 1.44
C ASP A 129 18.54 3.76 1.04
N TYR A 130 18.13 4.54 2.04
CA TYR A 130 17.53 5.85 1.77
C TYR A 130 18.45 6.74 0.93
N LYS A 131 19.76 6.64 1.11
CA LYS A 131 20.77 7.39 0.32
C LYS A 131 20.72 7.02 -1.15
N ASP A 132 20.62 5.74 -1.47
CA ASP A 132 20.57 5.26 -2.86
C ASP A 132 19.41 5.84 -3.65
N ILE A 133 18.23 5.93 -3.00
CA ILE A 133 17.02 6.45 -3.66
C ILE A 133 16.93 7.98 -3.67
N LEU A 134 17.75 8.71 -2.88
CA LEU A 134 17.92 10.15 -3.03
C LEU A 134 18.51 10.48 -4.40
N ASP A 135 19.51 9.70 -4.82
CA ASP A 135 20.27 9.94 -6.03
C ASP A 135 19.61 9.33 -7.26
N LYS A 136 19.01 8.15 -7.11
CA LYS A 136 18.44 7.42 -8.24
C LYS A 136 17.20 6.63 -7.86
N LYS A 137 16.11 6.90 -8.57
CA LYS A 137 14.91 6.09 -8.50
C LYS A 137 15.22 4.63 -8.89
N TYR A 138 14.74 3.68 -8.09
CA TYR A 138 14.68 2.28 -8.47
C TYR A 138 13.31 1.97 -9.07
N SER A 139 13.28 1.22 -10.18
CA SER A 139 12.03 0.82 -10.84
C SER A 139 12.17 -0.59 -11.42
N LYS A 140 11.17 -1.45 -11.19
CA LYS A 140 11.14 -2.81 -11.72
C LYS A 140 9.69 -3.24 -11.98
N ASN A 141 9.46 -3.91 -13.12
CA ASN A 141 8.21 -4.61 -13.39
C ASN A 141 8.26 -5.99 -12.73
N ALA A 142 7.14 -6.42 -12.16
CA ALA A 142 6.99 -7.71 -11.51
C ALA A 142 5.56 -8.27 -11.70
N ASN A 143 5.42 -9.57 -11.48
CA ASN A 143 4.14 -10.27 -11.54
C ASN A 143 3.67 -10.72 -10.15
N ASN A 144 4.59 -10.83 -9.21
CA ASN A 144 4.34 -11.25 -7.84
C ASN A 144 5.25 -10.49 -6.91
N GLY A 145 4.83 -10.39 -5.64
CA GLY A 145 5.66 -9.88 -4.59
C GLY A 145 4.97 -8.87 -3.68
N PHE A 146 5.79 -8.18 -2.93
CA PHE A 146 5.38 -7.12 -2.00
C PHE A 146 6.47 -6.06 -1.94
N LEU A 147 6.11 -4.89 -1.42
CA LEU A 147 7.00 -3.76 -1.21
C LEU A 147 6.80 -3.20 0.19
N GLY A 148 7.84 -2.67 0.79
CA GLY A 148 7.72 -2.13 2.13
C GLY A 148 8.83 -1.16 2.52
N ILE A 149 8.70 -0.69 3.74
CA ILE A 149 9.75 -0.02 4.49
C ILE A 149 9.93 -0.81 5.78
N THR A 150 11.17 -1.20 6.06
CA THR A 150 11.54 -1.87 7.30
C THR A 150 12.30 -0.90 8.19
N ASP A 151 11.97 -0.91 9.45
CA ASP A 151 12.75 -0.35 10.55
C ASP A 151 13.25 -1.51 11.42
N LYS A 152 14.06 -1.24 12.43
CA LYS A 152 14.68 -2.27 13.27
C LYS A 152 13.69 -3.36 13.73
N TYR A 153 12.52 -2.98 14.20
CA TYR A 153 11.53 -3.89 14.78
C TYR A 153 10.19 -3.90 14.04
N TRP A 154 10.00 -3.04 13.03
CA TRP A 154 8.71 -2.78 12.43
C TRP A 154 8.76 -2.92 10.91
N LEU A 155 7.66 -3.41 10.36
CA LEU A 155 7.45 -3.50 8.93
C LEU A 155 6.17 -2.75 8.56
N THR A 156 6.25 -1.93 7.52
CA THR A 156 5.09 -1.42 6.79
C THR A 156 5.20 -1.95 5.36
N SER A 157 4.24 -2.76 4.93
CA SER A 157 4.28 -3.38 3.60
C SER A 157 2.96 -3.22 2.86
N ILE A 158 3.04 -3.04 1.55
CA ILE A 158 1.93 -3.06 0.60
C ILE A 158 2.08 -4.26 -0.34
N ILE A 159 0.99 -4.99 -0.53
CA ILE A 159 0.97 -6.24 -1.27
C ILE A 159 -0.06 -6.09 -2.39
N PRO A 160 0.39 -6.05 -3.67
CA PRO A 160 -0.50 -6.02 -4.83
C PRO A 160 -1.41 -7.26 -4.89
N GLN A 161 -2.52 -7.13 -5.59
CA GLN A 161 -3.39 -8.28 -5.84
C GLN A 161 -2.64 -9.39 -6.57
N LYS A 162 -2.83 -10.63 -6.15
CA LYS A 162 -2.21 -11.81 -6.76
C LYS A 162 -2.46 -11.89 -8.27
N ASN A 163 -1.48 -12.39 -9.01
CA ASN A 163 -1.54 -12.63 -10.46
C ASN A 163 -1.83 -11.35 -11.28
N LYS A 164 -1.39 -10.22 -10.78
CA LYS A 164 -1.47 -8.93 -11.46
C LYS A 164 -0.07 -8.39 -11.73
N LYS A 165 0.15 -7.94 -12.97
CA LYS A 165 1.40 -7.27 -13.34
C LYS A 165 1.42 -5.87 -12.77
N PHE A 166 2.55 -5.48 -12.19
CA PHE A 166 2.72 -4.14 -11.65
C PHE A 166 4.14 -3.63 -11.87
N ARG A 167 4.30 -2.32 -11.85
CA ARG A 167 5.58 -1.65 -11.73
C ARG A 167 5.76 -1.19 -10.30
N ALA A 168 6.87 -1.62 -9.71
CA ALA A 168 7.32 -1.22 -8.40
C ALA A 168 8.33 -0.08 -8.52
N ASP A 169 8.18 0.96 -7.71
CA ASP A 169 9.08 2.12 -7.68
C ASP A 169 9.50 2.43 -6.25
N PHE A 170 10.80 2.64 -6.01
CA PHE A 170 11.35 3.26 -4.81
C PHE A 170 11.94 4.61 -5.23
N GLU A 171 11.43 5.69 -4.70
CA GLU A 171 11.77 7.04 -5.18
C GLU A 171 11.77 8.10 -4.07
N TYR A 172 12.53 9.17 -4.31
CA TYR A 172 12.49 10.38 -3.50
C TYR A 172 12.05 11.57 -4.36
N ASN A 173 10.97 12.22 -3.93
CA ASN A 173 10.57 13.53 -4.43
C ASN A 173 10.01 14.33 -3.25
N LYS A 174 10.89 15.06 -2.55
CA LYS A 174 10.61 15.73 -1.27
C LYS A 174 10.19 14.79 -0.14
N LYS A 175 9.77 13.57 -0.46
CA LYS A 175 9.39 12.48 0.45
C LYS A 175 9.86 11.16 -0.14
N PHE A 176 10.20 10.23 0.72
CA PHE A 176 10.45 8.84 0.31
C PHE A 176 9.15 8.16 -0.01
N LYS A 177 9.13 7.42 -1.12
CA LYS A 177 7.98 6.64 -1.56
C LYS A 177 8.41 5.25 -1.96
N VAL A 178 7.66 4.29 -1.47
CA VAL A 178 7.66 2.91 -1.95
C VAL A 178 6.28 2.67 -2.51
N ASN A 179 6.19 2.44 -3.82
CA ASN A 179 4.88 2.37 -4.47
C ASN A 179 4.83 1.31 -5.56
N TYR A 180 3.62 0.88 -5.87
CA TYR A 180 3.34 0.16 -7.11
C TYR A 180 2.13 0.72 -7.83
N ILE A 181 2.09 0.48 -9.13
CA ILE A 181 0.92 0.66 -9.97
C ILE A 181 0.75 -0.57 -10.85
N GLU A 182 -0.45 -1.13 -10.91
CA GLU A 182 -0.73 -2.22 -11.85
C GLU A 182 -0.64 -1.72 -13.29
N THR A 183 -0.10 -2.54 -14.19
CA THR A 183 0.20 -2.15 -15.58
C THR A 183 -0.93 -2.48 -16.54
N ASP A 184 -1.78 -3.43 -16.18
CA ASP A 184 -2.97 -3.78 -16.96
C ASP A 184 -4.15 -2.93 -16.48
N SER A 185 -4.94 -2.38 -17.43
CA SER A 185 -6.10 -1.57 -17.10
C SER A 185 -7.29 -2.40 -16.64
N TYR A 186 -8.08 -1.80 -15.77
CA TYR A 186 -9.42 -2.26 -15.41
C TYR A 186 -10.43 -1.40 -16.14
N ASP A 187 -11.12 -1.99 -17.12
CA ASP A 187 -12.11 -1.27 -17.92
C ASP A 187 -13.48 -1.31 -17.27
N SER A 188 -13.89 -0.16 -16.76
CA SER A 188 -15.22 0.04 -16.16
C SER A 188 -16.23 0.33 -17.28
N LYS A 189 -16.96 -0.71 -17.69
CA LYS A 189 -18.02 -0.62 -18.71
C LYS A 189 -19.28 0.03 -18.14
N PRO A 190 -20.19 0.56 -18.99
CA PRO A 190 -21.49 1.05 -18.58
C PRO A 190 -22.25 0.04 -17.70
N ASN A 191 -22.82 0.52 -16.60
CA ASN A 191 -23.57 -0.28 -15.60
C ASN A 191 -22.78 -1.45 -14.99
N ALA A 192 -21.45 -1.44 -15.06
CA ALA A 192 -20.58 -2.45 -14.48
C ALA A 192 -19.84 -1.92 -13.25
N GLN A 193 -19.29 -2.86 -12.49
CA GLN A 193 -18.41 -2.61 -11.37
C GLN A 193 -17.07 -3.32 -11.60
N ILE A 194 -16.00 -2.64 -11.27
CA ILE A 194 -14.65 -3.21 -11.18
C ILE A 194 -14.17 -3.16 -9.73
N SER A 195 -13.29 -4.07 -9.35
CA SER A 195 -12.69 -4.10 -8.01
C SER A 195 -11.24 -4.53 -8.04
N ASN A 196 -10.51 -4.09 -7.02
CA ASN A 196 -9.13 -4.46 -6.75
C ASN A 196 -8.91 -4.56 -5.24
N ILE A 197 -8.00 -5.43 -4.82
CA ILE A 197 -7.65 -5.62 -3.41
C ILE A 197 -6.19 -5.24 -3.19
N VAL A 198 -5.97 -4.39 -2.19
CA VAL A 198 -4.64 -4.06 -1.65
C VAL A 198 -4.55 -4.61 -0.24
N ASN A 199 -3.56 -5.44 0.03
CA ASN A 199 -3.25 -5.85 1.39
C ASN A 199 -2.13 -4.99 1.95
N VAL A 200 -2.24 -4.62 3.23
CA VAL A 200 -1.26 -3.77 3.92
C VAL A 200 -0.95 -4.41 5.28
N VAL A 201 0.31 -4.68 5.53
CA VAL A 201 0.79 -5.15 6.84
C VAL A 201 1.52 -4.01 7.52
N VAL A 202 1.12 -3.69 8.76
CA VAL A 202 1.79 -2.69 9.61
C VAL A 202 2.00 -3.32 10.97
N ALA A 203 3.10 -4.05 11.15
CA ALA A 203 3.27 -4.93 12.29
C ALA A 203 4.72 -4.96 12.80
N ALA A 204 4.88 -5.48 14.02
CA ALA A 204 6.18 -5.90 14.51
C ALA A 204 6.71 -7.09 13.67
N LYS A 205 8.03 -7.14 13.49
CA LYS A 205 8.69 -8.26 12.79
C LYS A 205 8.77 -9.49 13.68
N GLU A 206 7.61 -10.03 14.06
CA GLU A 206 7.50 -11.27 14.82
C GLU A 206 7.39 -12.46 13.87
N VAL A 207 8.22 -13.49 14.08
CA VAL A 207 8.32 -14.65 13.19
C VAL A 207 6.96 -15.29 12.93
N ASN A 208 6.21 -15.59 13.99
CA ASN A 208 4.91 -16.25 13.86
C ASN A 208 3.88 -15.41 13.07
N VAL A 209 3.93 -14.09 13.19
CA VAL A 209 3.03 -13.18 12.44
C VAL A 209 3.42 -13.16 10.96
N ILE A 210 4.70 -13.02 10.68
CA ILE A 210 5.24 -12.98 9.32
C ILE A 210 5.00 -14.32 8.59
N ASP A 211 5.26 -15.45 9.25
CA ASP A 211 5.02 -16.78 8.69
C ASP A 211 3.53 -17.02 8.43
N GLY A 212 2.66 -16.61 9.36
CA GLY A 212 1.20 -16.71 9.17
C GLY A 212 0.72 -15.92 7.95
N TYR A 213 1.28 -14.74 7.70
CA TYR A 213 0.95 -13.95 6.49
C TYR A 213 1.60 -14.52 5.23
N ASN A 214 2.79 -15.10 5.32
CA ASN A 214 3.43 -15.82 4.22
C ASN A 214 2.50 -16.92 3.68
N GLU A 215 1.91 -17.72 4.57
CA GLU A 215 0.96 -18.77 4.21
C GLU A 215 -0.39 -18.23 3.75
N SER A 216 -1.05 -17.38 4.54
CA SER A 216 -2.42 -16.93 4.28
C SER A 216 -2.54 -16.06 3.03
N LEU A 217 -1.56 -15.19 2.78
CA LEU A 217 -1.49 -14.37 1.57
C LEU A 217 -0.78 -15.10 0.42
N GLY A 218 -0.18 -16.28 0.69
CA GLY A 218 0.62 -17.06 -0.27
C GLY A 218 1.75 -16.23 -0.87
N LEU A 219 2.40 -15.43 -0.02
CA LEU A 219 3.59 -14.67 -0.36
C LEU A 219 4.79 -15.59 -0.28
N LYS A 220 5.62 -15.60 -1.29
CA LYS A 220 6.90 -16.27 -1.20
C LYS A 220 7.92 -15.33 -0.57
N LYS A 221 8.73 -15.86 0.35
CA LYS A 221 9.85 -15.13 0.95
C LYS A 221 9.45 -13.87 1.74
N PHE A 222 8.23 -13.86 2.31
CA PHE A 222 7.83 -12.77 3.20
C PHE A 222 8.64 -12.78 4.51
N ASP A 223 9.14 -13.95 4.90
CA ASP A 223 10.09 -14.17 6.00
C ASP A 223 11.43 -13.42 5.83
N LEU A 224 11.81 -13.08 4.59
CA LEU A 224 13.03 -12.28 4.33
C LEU A 224 12.96 -10.85 4.86
N VAL A 225 11.80 -10.35 5.29
CA VAL A 225 11.71 -9.05 5.99
C VAL A 225 12.31 -9.10 7.40
N ILE A 226 12.50 -10.32 7.93
CA ILE A 226 13.20 -10.55 9.19
C ILE A 226 14.66 -10.79 8.83
N ASP A 227 15.49 -9.77 9.07
CA ASP A 227 16.93 -9.92 8.96
C ASP A 227 17.44 -10.61 10.23
N TRP A 228 18.09 -11.76 10.06
CA TRP A 228 18.63 -12.59 11.16
C TRP A 228 20.03 -12.18 11.57
N GLY A 229 20.64 -11.19 10.91
CA GLY A 229 21.97 -10.65 11.26
C GLY A 229 23.11 -11.64 11.14
N TRP A 230 23.17 -12.46 10.09
CA TRP A 230 24.24 -13.40 9.80
C TRP A 230 25.50 -12.71 9.24
#